data_059a159b7eb68d4b36285e2fac71800f
#
_entry.id   059a159b7eb68d4b36285e2fac71800f
#
_cell.length_a   1.000
_cell.length_b   1.000
_cell.length_c   1.000
_cell.angle_alpha   90.00
_cell.angle_beta   90.00
_cell.angle_gamma   90.00
#
_symmetry.space_group_name_H-M   'P 1'
#
loop_
_entity.id
_entity.type
_entity.pdbx_description
1 polymer ?
#
loop_
_entity_poly.entity_id
_entity_poly.type
_entity_poly.pdbx_seq_one_letter_code
_entity_poly.pdbx_strand_id
1 'polypeptide(L)'
;MKKSGVVNPVFLIDEIDKMGADYKGDPSDALLEVLDPEQNAFFSDHYLEESYDLSKVMFIATANYLENIPAPLRDRLEIIEIPSYTEIDKVRIAKDYLIPKQLKTNGLKASQFHLKENEILYLIRHYTREAGVRQLERVIASLCRKTV
;
A
#
# COMPACT_ATOMS: atom_id res chain seq x y z
N MET A 1 -12.13 6.36 15.61
CA MET A 1 -13.31 5.86 16.34
C MET A 1 -14.58 6.67 16.03
N LYS A 2 -14.64 7.97 16.29
CA LYS A 2 -15.85 8.78 16.02
C LYS A 2 -16.39 8.69 14.57
N LYS A 3 -15.49 8.57 13.57
CA LYS A 3 -15.86 8.40 12.15
C LYS A 3 -16.23 6.97 11.78
N SER A 4 -15.72 5.95 12.48
CA SER A 4 -15.99 4.53 12.16
C SER A 4 -17.30 4.03 12.76
N GLY A 5 -17.79 4.68 13.84
CA GLY A 5 -19.02 4.28 14.55
C GLY A 5 -18.94 2.93 15.27
N VAL A 6 -17.75 2.32 15.35
CA VAL A 6 -17.51 1.03 16.01
C VAL A 6 -16.33 1.12 16.95
N VAL A 7 -16.29 0.23 17.96
CA VAL A 7 -15.23 0.17 18.98
C VAL A 7 -14.04 -0.73 18.56
N ASN A 8 -14.21 -1.53 17.51
CA ASN A 8 -13.23 -2.48 17.01
C ASN A 8 -12.94 -2.30 15.50
N PRO A 9 -12.59 -1.09 15.04
CA PRO A 9 -12.26 -0.85 13.65
C PRO A 9 -10.94 -1.52 13.28
N VAL A 10 -10.73 -1.68 11.98
CA VAL A 10 -9.39 -1.96 11.41
C VAL A 10 -8.79 -0.64 10.98
N PHE A 11 -7.62 -0.30 11.52
CA PHE A 11 -6.84 0.87 11.11
C PHE A 11 -5.75 0.45 10.15
N LEU A 12 -5.73 1.07 8.97
CA LEU A 12 -4.65 0.95 8.01
C LEU A 12 -3.73 2.16 8.12
N ILE A 13 -2.46 1.91 8.40
CA ILE A 13 -1.39 2.92 8.46
C ILE A 13 -0.47 2.66 7.27
N ASP A 14 -0.51 3.55 6.29
CA ASP A 14 0.26 3.39 5.06
C ASP A 14 1.65 4.02 5.18
N GLU A 15 2.67 3.32 4.67
CA GLU A 15 4.06 3.79 4.59
C GLU A 15 4.69 4.18 5.94
N ILE A 16 4.59 3.32 6.97
CA ILE A 16 5.15 3.60 8.31
C ILE A 16 6.67 3.78 8.31
N ASP A 17 7.37 3.26 7.31
CA ASP A 17 8.81 3.44 7.11
C ASP A 17 9.21 4.87 6.69
N LYS A 18 8.24 5.71 6.37
CA LYS A 18 8.44 7.13 6.02
C LYS A 18 8.16 8.09 7.18
N MET A 19 7.75 7.58 8.33
CA MET A 19 7.58 8.39 9.52
C MET A 19 8.97 8.80 10.02
N GLY A 20 9.30 10.08 9.85
CA GLY A 20 10.54 10.68 10.35
C GLY A 20 10.29 11.41 11.66
N ALA A 21 11.34 11.53 12.48
CA ALA A 21 11.33 12.40 13.62
C ALA A 21 11.32 13.87 13.15
N ASP A 22 10.21 14.55 13.36
CA ASP A 22 10.09 15.97 13.12
C ASP A 22 10.29 16.78 14.42
N TYR A 23 10.52 18.09 14.31
CA TYR A 23 10.69 19.03 15.44
C TYR A 23 9.54 19.04 16.45
N LYS A 24 8.42 18.36 16.15
CA LYS A 24 7.19 18.28 16.98
C LYS A 24 7.00 16.97 17.74
N GLY A 25 7.96 16.07 17.70
CA GLY A 25 7.90 14.75 18.31
C GLY A 25 8.12 13.62 17.31
N ASP A 26 8.43 12.43 17.80
CA ASP A 26 8.57 11.24 16.98
C ASP A 26 7.22 10.50 16.91
N PRO A 27 6.57 10.43 15.74
CA PRO A 27 5.32 9.68 15.59
C PRO A 27 5.49 8.17 15.88
N SER A 28 6.73 7.67 15.86
CA SER A 28 7.03 6.28 16.24
C SER A 28 6.75 6.02 17.71
N ASP A 29 6.99 7.01 18.60
CA ASP A 29 6.72 6.88 20.05
C ASP A 29 5.22 6.76 20.32
N ALA A 30 4.40 7.55 19.62
CA ALA A 30 2.94 7.44 19.70
C ALA A 30 2.43 6.07 19.20
N LEU A 31 3.05 5.51 18.16
CA LEU A 31 2.71 4.17 17.69
C LEU A 31 3.14 3.08 18.66
N LEU A 32 4.24 3.25 19.36
CA LEU A 32 4.65 2.31 20.40
C LEU A 32 3.59 2.19 21.50
N GLU A 33 3.04 3.31 21.95
CA GLU A 33 1.95 3.34 22.95
C GLU A 33 0.67 2.71 22.39
N VAL A 34 0.30 3.03 21.16
CA VAL A 34 -0.90 2.51 20.47
C VAL A 34 -0.84 1.00 20.26
N LEU A 35 0.33 0.46 19.95
CA LEU A 35 0.53 -0.96 19.65
C LEU A 35 0.89 -1.80 20.86
N ASP A 36 1.14 -1.18 22.00
CA ASP A 36 1.45 -1.87 23.25
C ASP A 36 0.15 -2.37 23.91
N PRO A 37 -0.07 -3.70 24.07
CA PRO A 37 -1.27 -4.24 24.69
C PRO A 37 -1.47 -3.81 26.15
N GLU A 38 -0.41 -3.42 26.86
CA GLU A 38 -0.47 -2.99 28.25
C GLU A 38 -0.90 -1.52 28.37
N GLN A 39 -0.66 -0.71 27.34
CA GLN A 39 -0.90 0.74 27.35
C GLN A 39 -2.09 1.14 26.48
N ASN A 40 -2.39 0.41 25.41
CA ASN A 40 -3.39 0.79 24.42
C ASN A 40 -4.84 0.84 24.94
N ALA A 41 -5.14 0.18 26.06
CA ALA A 41 -6.46 0.28 26.70
C ALA A 41 -6.72 1.67 27.34
N PHE A 42 -5.66 2.42 27.60
CA PHE A 42 -5.71 3.73 28.26
C PHE A 42 -5.00 4.81 27.42
N PHE A 43 -4.94 4.61 26.10
CA PHE A 43 -4.32 5.58 25.20
C PHE A 43 -4.93 6.96 25.37
N SER A 44 -4.12 7.95 25.69
CA SER A 44 -4.54 9.33 25.89
C SER A 44 -4.06 10.21 24.73
N ASP A 45 -5.01 10.85 24.07
CA ASP A 45 -4.67 11.91 23.12
C ASP A 45 -4.28 13.17 23.90
N HIS A 46 -2.98 13.51 23.86
CA HIS A 46 -2.43 14.67 24.57
C HIS A 46 -3.01 16.02 24.11
N TYR A 47 -3.62 16.07 22.94
CA TYR A 47 -4.23 17.29 22.42
C TYR A 47 -5.71 17.44 22.85
N LEU A 48 -6.43 16.29 22.89
CA LEU A 48 -7.86 16.28 23.26
C LEU A 48 -8.10 16.00 24.75
N GLU A 49 -7.06 15.59 25.48
CA GLU A 49 -7.14 15.16 26.90
C GLU A 49 -8.22 14.08 27.15
N GLU A 50 -8.55 13.30 26.10
CA GLU A 50 -9.48 12.19 26.17
C GLU A 50 -8.75 10.86 26.07
N SER A 51 -9.13 9.89 26.91
CA SER A 51 -8.60 8.54 26.81
C SER A 51 -9.47 7.65 25.94
N TYR A 52 -8.83 6.80 25.15
CA TYR A 52 -9.47 5.87 24.23
C TYR A 52 -8.98 4.44 24.49
N ASP A 53 -9.92 3.52 24.59
CA ASP A 53 -9.61 2.08 24.62
C ASP A 53 -9.36 1.57 23.20
N LEU A 54 -8.11 1.26 22.87
CA LEU A 54 -7.68 0.71 21.59
C LEU A 54 -7.44 -0.80 21.64
N SER A 55 -7.70 -1.48 22.76
CA SER A 55 -7.43 -2.91 22.96
C SER A 55 -8.17 -3.83 21.98
N LYS A 56 -9.27 -3.35 21.39
CA LYS A 56 -10.09 -4.11 20.42
C LYS A 56 -9.84 -3.68 18.96
N VAL A 57 -8.91 -2.79 18.75
CA VAL A 57 -8.58 -2.27 17.42
C VAL A 57 -7.52 -3.16 16.76
N MET A 58 -7.75 -3.51 15.50
CA MET A 58 -6.75 -4.18 14.69
C MET A 58 -5.98 -3.13 13.87
N PHE A 59 -4.66 -3.16 13.96
CA PHE A 59 -3.79 -2.30 13.17
C PHE A 59 -3.14 -3.09 12.05
N ILE A 60 -3.19 -2.57 10.83
CA ILE A 60 -2.48 -3.07 9.67
C ILE A 60 -1.59 -1.93 9.19
N ALA A 61 -0.29 -2.20 9.03
CA ALA A 61 0.65 -1.23 8.52
C ALA A 61 1.29 -1.70 7.21
N THR A 62 1.65 -0.77 6.33
CA THR A 62 2.44 -1.07 5.14
C THR A 62 3.79 -0.38 5.23
N ALA A 63 4.82 -1.00 4.66
CA ALA A 63 6.16 -0.46 4.55
C ALA A 63 6.84 -0.96 3.27
N ASN A 64 7.79 -0.19 2.75
CA ASN A 64 8.64 -0.60 1.64
C ASN A 64 10.01 -1.06 2.12
N TYR A 65 10.51 -0.48 3.22
CA TYR A 65 11.84 -0.72 3.76
C TYR A 65 11.74 -1.03 5.25
N LEU A 66 11.97 -2.29 5.60
CA LEU A 66 11.88 -2.76 6.98
C LEU A 66 12.95 -2.12 7.88
N GLU A 67 14.12 -1.84 7.33
CA GLU A 67 15.24 -1.20 8.01
C GLU A 67 14.94 0.25 8.46
N ASN A 68 13.99 0.92 7.83
CA ASN A 68 13.59 2.28 8.20
C ASN A 68 12.58 2.32 9.35
N ILE A 69 12.06 1.16 9.77
CA ILE A 69 11.17 1.07 10.93
C ILE A 69 12.04 0.90 12.18
N PRO A 70 11.88 1.74 13.23
CA PRO A 70 12.60 1.60 14.48
C PRO A 70 12.48 0.19 15.08
N ALA A 71 13.58 -0.35 15.62
CA ALA A 71 13.60 -1.70 16.16
C ALA A 71 12.53 -1.95 17.24
N PRO A 72 12.25 -1.04 18.21
CA PRO A 72 11.21 -1.25 19.19
C PRO A 72 9.81 -1.40 18.58
N LEU A 73 9.55 -0.73 17.45
CA LEU A 73 8.29 -0.83 16.73
C LEU A 73 8.18 -2.14 15.96
N ARG A 74 9.28 -2.59 15.33
CA ARG A 74 9.34 -3.88 14.63
C ARG A 74 9.05 -5.07 15.56
N ASP A 75 9.54 -5.00 16.80
CA ASP A 75 9.36 -6.07 17.80
C ASP A 75 7.89 -6.25 18.22
N ARG A 76 7.03 -5.26 17.95
CA ARG A 76 5.59 -5.30 18.22
C ARG A 76 4.73 -5.66 17.00
N LEU A 77 5.35 -5.85 15.83
CA LEU A 77 4.65 -6.10 14.57
C LEU A 77 4.86 -7.56 14.13
N GLU A 78 3.79 -8.19 13.66
CA GLU A 78 3.89 -9.39 12.84
C GLU A 78 4.24 -8.96 11.40
N ILE A 79 5.42 -9.37 10.93
CA ILE A 79 5.92 -8.95 9.61
C ILE A 79 5.58 -10.00 8.58
N ILE A 80 4.80 -9.60 7.58
CA ILE A 80 4.43 -10.42 6.42
C ILE A 80 5.12 -9.83 5.19
N GLU A 81 6.13 -10.53 4.67
CA GLU A 81 6.82 -10.11 3.45
C GLU A 81 5.99 -10.49 2.21
N ILE A 82 5.77 -9.49 1.34
CA ILE A 82 5.13 -9.68 0.05
C ILE A 82 6.23 -9.62 -1.02
N PRO A 83 6.56 -10.75 -1.69
CA PRO A 83 7.60 -10.77 -2.69
C PRO A 83 7.23 -9.95 -3.93
N SER A 84 8.25 -9.52 -4.67
CA SER A 84 8.06 -8.88 -5.96
C SER A 84 7.41 -9.83 -6.97
N TYR A 85 6.59 -9.29 -7.86
CA TYR A 85 6.03 -10.08 -8.97
C TYR A 85 7.13 -10.51 -9.95
N THR A 86 7.07 -11.77 -10.39
CA THR A 86 7.88 -12.26 -11.50
C THR A 86 7.42 -11.65 -12.83
N GLU A 87 8.26 -11.74 -13.89
CA GLU A 87 7.83 -11.30 -15.22
C GLU A 87 6.58 -12.04 -15.71
N ILE A 88 6.46 -13.33 -15.38
CA ILE A 88 5.29 -14.17 -15.71
C ILE A 88 4.04 -13.65 -15.01
N ASP A 89 4.15 -13.34 -13.71
CA ASP A 89 3.04 -12.77 -12.94
C ASP A 89 2.60 -11.42 -13.50
N LYS A 90 3.58 -10.56 -13.83
CA LYS A 90 3.30 -9.24 -14.43
C LYS A 90 2.57 -9.35 -15.77
N VAL A 91 2.97 -10.30 -16.63
CA VAL A 91 2.29 -10.56 -17.91
C VAL A 91 0.85 -11.00 -17.66
N ARG A 92 0.63 -11.92 -16.72
CA ARG A 92 -0.71 -12.40 -16.34
C ARG A 92 -1.57 -11.28 -15.81
N ILE A 93 -1.05 -10.50 -14.85
CA ILE A 93 -1.75 -9.34 -14.27
C ILE A 93 -2.10 -8.32 -15.37
N ALA A 94 -1.18 -8.06 -16.30
CA ALA A 94 -1.42 -7.13 -17.40
C ALA A 94 -2.59 -7.60 -18.29
N LYS A 95 -2.60 -8.89 -18.69
CA LYS A 95 -3.66 -9.46 -19.55
C LYS A 95 -5.01 -9.51 -18.86
N ASP A 96 -5.03 -10.01 -17.63
CA ASP A 96 -6.28 -10.35 -16.96
C ASP A 96 -6.92 -9.13 -16.27
N TYR A 97 -6.12 -8.13 -15.90
CA TYR A 97 -6.61 -6.98 -15.11
C TYR A 97 -6.28 -5.62 -15.69
N LEU A 98 -5.01 -5.34 -16.02
CA LEU A 98 -4.62 -3.96 -16.37
C LEU A 98 -5.16 -3.55 -17.74
N ILE A 99 -5.02 -4.38 -18.76
CA ILE A 99 -5.52 -4.09 -20.11
C ILE A 99 -7.03 -3.92 -20.09
N PRO A 100 -7.83 -4.87 -19.57
CA PRO A 100 -9.30 -4.70 -19.49
C PRO A 100 -9.72 -3.43 -18.73
N LYS A 101 -9.05 -3.12 -17.61
CA LYS A 101 -9.29 -1.90 -16.83
C LYS A 101 -9.05 -0.65 -17.66
N GLN A 102 -7.90 -0.58 -18.37
CA GLN A 102 -7.54 0.59 -19.17
C GLN A 102 -8.40 0.75 -20.42
N LEU A 103 -8.81 -0.34 -21.05
CA LEU A 103 -9.77 -0.29 -22.16
C LEU A 103 -11.10 0.35 -21.70
N LYS A 104 -11.65 -0.13 -20.58
CA LYS A 104 -12.86 0.41 -19.99
C LYS A 104 -12.72 1.89 -19.63
N THR A 105 -11.62 2.28 -19.01
CA THR A 105 -11.36 3.66 -18.58
C THR A 105 -11.25 4.63 -19.76
N ASN A 106 -10.67 4.18 -20.89
CA ASN A 106 -10.47 5.01 -22.07
C ASN A 106 -11.57 4.83 -23.15
N GLY A 107 -12.63 4.06 -22.86
CA GLY A 107 -13.76 3.85 -23.79
C GLY A 107 -13.39 3.02 -25.03
N LEU A 108 -12.31 2.24 -24.98
CA LEU A 108 -11.84 1.40 -26.08
C LEU A 108 -12.48 0.01 -26.04
N LYS A 109 -12.75 -0.54 -27.23
CA LYS A 109 -13.16 -1.94 -27.39
C LYS A 109 -11.94 -2.84 -27.53
N ALA A 110 -12.08 -4.11 -27.14
CA ALA A 110 -11.00 -5.11 -27.26
C ALA A 110 -10.51 -5.32 -28.70
N SER A 111 -11.34 -5.00 -29.70
CA SER A 111 -10.96 -5.04 -31.13
C SER A 111 -10.06 -3.87 -31.56
N GLN A 112 -10.02 -2.78 -30.79
CA GLN A 112 -9.26 -1.57 -31.13
C GLN A 112 -7.85 -1.55 -30.54
N PHE A 113 -7.64 -2.31 -29.47
CA PHE A 113 -6.35 -2.37 -28.78
C PHE A 113 -6.08 -3.78 -28.29
N HIS A 114 -4.95 -4.33 -28.69
CA HIS A 114 -4.52 -5.66 -28.31
C HIS A 114 -3.00 -5.68 -28.13
N LEU A 115 -2.52 -6.31 -27.06
CA LEU A 115 -1.10 -6.58 -26.81
C LEU A 115 -0.88 -8.08 -26.68
N LYS A 116 0.05 -8.61 -27.45
CA LYS A 116 0.52 -10.00 -27.35
C LYS A 116 1.42 -10.16 -26.13
N GLU A 117 1.60 -11.38 -25.66
CA GLU A 117 2.45 -11.65 -24.47
C GLU A 117 3.89 -11.17 -24.64
N ASN A 118 4.48 -11.39 -25.82
CA ASN A 118 5.83 -10.91 -26.11
C ASN A 118 5.94 -9.37 -26.12
N GLU A 119 4.88 -8.67 -26.50
CA GLU A 119 4.83 -7.20 -26.46
C GLU A 119 4.71 -6.71 -25.01
N ILE A 120 3.87 -7.36 -24.19
CA ILE A 120 3.79 -7.06 -22.75
C ILE A 120 5.14 -7.33 -22.08
N LEU A 121 5.78 -8.44 -22.39
CA LEU A 121 7.11 -8.77 -21.86
C LEU A 121 8.16 -7.74 -22.26
N TYR A 122 8.09 -7.26 -23.51
CA TYR A 122 8.96 -6.19 -24.00
C TYR A 122 8.74 -4.89 -23.20
N LEU A 123 7.48 -4.52 -22.92
CA LEU A 123 7.18 -3.37 -22.07
C LEU A 123 7.76 -3.52 -20.66
N ILE A 124 7.59 -4.70 -20.05
CA ILE A 124 8.11 -4.99 -18.72
C ILE A 124 9.63 -4.81 -18.68
N ARG A 125 10.35 -5.34 -19.63
CA ARG A 125 11.82 -5.35 -19.65
C ARG A 125 12.45 -4.01 -20.01
N HIS A 126 11.81 -3.23 -20.88
CA HIS A 126 12.40 -2.02 -21.44
C HIS A 126 11.81 -0.72 -20.93
N TYR A 127 10.58 -0.75 -20.43
CA TYR A 127 9.85 0.47 -20.01
C TYR A 127 9.49 0.51 -18.54
N THR A 128 9.68 -0.59 -17.79
CA THR A 128 9.37 -0.62 -16.37
C THR A 128 10.55 -1.18 -15.57
N ARG A 129 10.83 -0.53 -14.42
CA ARG A 129 11.82 -0.99 -13.43
C ARG A 129 11.19 -0.89 -12.05
N GLU A 130 10.35 -1.87 -11.72
CA GLU A 130 9.58 -1.86 -10.48
C GLU A 130 9.35 -3.28 -9.97
N ALA A 131 9.17 -3.41 -8.65
CA ALA A 131 8.78 -4.66 -8.01
C ALA A 131 7.31 -5.02 -8.31
N GLY A 132 6.45 -4.01 -8.34
CA GLY A 132 5.02 -4.11 -8.62
C GLY A 132 4.64 -4.00 -10.10
N VAL A 133 3.46 -3.44 -10.36
CA VAL A 133 2.88 -3.25 -11.70
C VAL A 133 2.36 -1.82 -11.96
N ARG A 134 2.68 -0.86 -11.09
CA ARG A 134 2.18 0.53 -11.22
C ARG A 134 2.73 1.24 -12.46
N GLN A 135 4.02 1.08 -12.77
CA GLN A 135 4.60 1.65 -13.99
C GLN A 135 4.05 0.96 -15.23
N LEU A 136 3.91 -0.37 -15.19
CA LEU A 136 3.32 -1.14 -16.28
C LEU A 136 1.89 -0.66 -16.58
N GLU A 137 1.08 -0.45 -15.56
CA GLU A 137 -0.27 0.11 -15.71
C GLU A 137 -0.23 1.50 -16.38
N ARG A 138 0.68 2.38 -15.95
CA ARG A 138 0.85 3.72 -16.55
C ARG A 138 1.27 3.66 -18.01
N VAL A 139 2.15 2.73 -18.37
CA VAL A 139 2.58 2.52 -19.76
C VAL A 139 1.40 2.04 -20.61
N ILE A 140 0.66 1.03 -20.15
CA ILE A 140 -0.55 0.53 -20.83
C ILE A 140 -1.59 1.65 -21.00
N ALA A 141 -1.85 2.42 -19.94
CA ALA A 141 -2.75 3.56 -20.00
C ALA A 141 -2.30 4.61 -21.03
N SER A 142 -1.00 4.86 -21.13
CA SER A 142 -0.45 5.78 -22.14
C SER A 142 -0.65 5.25 -23.55
N LEU A 143 -0.47 3.95 -23.78
CA LEU A 143 -0.72 3.32 -25.08
C LEU A 143 -2.21 3.40 -25.45
N CYS A 144 -3.11 3.09 -24.52
CA CYS A 144 -4.54 3.21 -24.74
C CYS A 144 -4.94 4.64 -25.15
N ARG A 145 -4.43 5.67 -24.45
CA ARG A 145 -4.70 7.08 -24.81
C ARG A 145 -4.16 7.50 -26.19
N LYS A 146 -3.11 6.84 -26.67
CA LYS A 146 -2.59 7.12 -28.04
C LYS A 146 -3.38 6.41 -29.13
N THR A 147 -4.22 5.46 -28.76
CA THR A 147 -5.08 4.71 -29.70
C THR A 147 -6.43 5.40 -29.92
N VAL A 148 -6.85 6.25 -28.98
CA VAL A 148 -8.04 7.12 -29.10
C VAL A 148 -7.74 8.30 -30.01
#